data_6d72e2cce450d5f1bbb8c4608df4df40
#
_entry.id   6d72e2cce450d5f1bbb8c4608df4df40
#
_cell.length_a   1.000
_cell.length_b   1.000
_cell.length_c   1.000
_cell.angle_alpha   90.00
_cell.angle_beta   90.00
_cell.angle_gamma   90.00
#
_symmetry.space_group_name_H-M   'P 1'
#
loop_
_entity.id
_entity.type
_entity.pdbx_description
1 polymer ?
#
loop_
_entity_poly.entity_id
_entity_poly.type
_entity_poly.pdbx_seq_one_letter_code
_entity_poly.pdbx_strand_id
1 'polypeptide(L)'
;MVFEICLSYNFASIGKLMSNDIENQKAKIRERYKGKLLDDVEIIPALPQPKLYDDNRVKRVAAYARVSTIDINQTTSYELQKNHYTDLIQKHEGWVFVDIYADEGISGTSLNHRDAFVRMIEDCKQGKIDLIVTKSVSRFARNTLDCLEYVRELKNLPNPVGIFFETENIYTLDSRSEMALSFIATMAQEESHIKSDIMNASIEMRFSRGILLTPVLLGYDKDENGRLVINEVEAKTVKLIFFLYLYGNTCQQIANILTEYGRKTKKGNTKWTAGTVLQVLQNERHCGDVLTRKTWTPNYLDHKSKKNRQNLEQRRWKNQHDAIISRADFMAVQELIRNAKYGNKGFLPELRVVDEGILKGYVSVNPRWAAFLAKDYIEASSSILDIQENKNEEVKIEVQGGDFDLRKYQVARSQFFDRSNIVSMTFSINNIIFSTECIKKMPKNQFVEMLINPCKKMFAVRQCKKDECRNAVQWSKRKGELFLTRVISGAAFIPTIYEIMNWNVNHKYRLRGEVHTNGNEVLITFNMTETEIFISNDLGKHKLPERMKPFTNGPKKDIMAFPSDWASTFGNSYYRQAQAKELAMLSAKKDLKISEEGIAYNSSDINDVTSQEELCENIQNIKNEMQQEILNDAEQ
;
A
#
# COMPACT_ATOMS: atom_id res chain seq x y z
N MET A 1 -10.02 37.24 48.93
CA MET A 1 -11.05 36.75 49.89
C MET A 1 -12.47 37.26 49.62
N VAL A 2 -12.71 38.33 48.85
CA VAL A 2 -14.07 38.79 48.46
C VAL A 2 -14.52 38.21 47.12
N PHE A 3 -13.61 37.76 46.26
CA PHE A 3 -13.93 37.18 44.96
C PHE A 3 -14.25 35.67 44.98
N GLU A 4 -13.79 34.94 45.99
CA GLU A 4 -14.11 33.51 46.15
C GLU A 4 -15.49 33.25 46.77
N ILE A 5 -16.03 34.20 47.55
CA ILE A 5 -17.34 34.07 48.19
C ILE A 5 -18.48 34.30 47.18
N CYS A 6 -18.29 35.13 46.13
CA CYS A 6 -19.29 35.38 45.12
C CYS A 6 -19.44 34.20 44.11
N LEU A 7 -18.40 33.42 43.87
CA LEU A 7 -18.47 32.27 42.98
C LEU A 7 -19.14 31.04 43.62
N SER A 8 -18.97 30.85 44.93
CA SER A 8 -19.60 29.75 45.66
C SER A 8 -21.12 29.93 45.86
N TYR A 9 -21.62 31.16 45.95
CA TYR A 9 -23.08 31.43 46.05
C TYR A 9 -23.81 31.25 44.71
N ASN A 10 -23.18 31.50 43.60
CA ASN A 10 -23.80 31.30 42.28
C ASN A 10 -23.88 29.81 41.88
N PHE A 11 -22.89 29.00 42.24
CA PHE A 11 -22.93 27.55 41.91
C PHE A 11 -23.97 26.80 42.78
N ALA A 12 -24.17 27.20 44.03
CA ALA A 12 -25.17 26.56 44.90
C ALA A 12 -26.61 26.90 44.47
N SER A 13 -26.85 28.09 43.94
CA SER A 13 -28.17 28.50 43.42
C SER A 13 -28.49 27.86 42.06
N ILE A 14 -27.49 27.70 41.19
CA ILE A 14 -27.66 27.01 39.92
C ILE A 14 -27.86 25.49 40.14
N GLY A 15 -27.16 24.88 41.06
CA GLY A 15 -27.37 23.50 41.46
C GLY A 15 -28.76 23.21 42.02
N LYS A 16 -29.33 24.12 42.84
CA LYS A 16 -30.70 24.02 43.34
C LYS A 16 -31.77 24.25 42.28
N LEU A 17 -31.55 25.15 41.32
CA LEU A 17 -32.45 25.33 40.15
C LEU A 17 -32.47 24.12 39.25
N MET A 18 -31.31 23.52 38.94
CA MET A 18 -31.25 22.33 38.12
C MET A 18 -31.82 21.09 38.84
N SER A 19 -31.69 20.95 40.16
CA SER A 19 -32.31 19.85 40.93
C SER A 19 -33.82 19.95 40.97
N ASN A 20 -34.38 21.16 41.11
CA ASN A 20 -35.82 21.41 41.09
C ASN A 20 -36.45 21.15 39.71
N ASP A 21 -35.72 21.47 38.64
CA ASP A 21 -36.19 21.15 37.27
C ASP A 21 -36.19 19.64 36.99
N ILE A 22 -35.21 18.91 37.46
CA ILE A 22 -35.14 17.45 37.35
C ILE A 22 -36.23 16.78 38.19
N GLU A 23 -36.51 17.28 39.39
CA GLU A 23 -37.62 16.74 40.24
C GLU A 23 -38.99 17.09 39.64
N ASN A 24 -39.17 18.26 39.09
CA ASN A 24 -40.41 18.61 38.36
C ASN A 24 -40.59 17.78 37.09
N GLN A 25 -39.55 17.47 36.36
CA GLN A 25 -39.61 16.55 35.21
C GLN A 25 -39.93 15.11 35.68
N LYS A 26 -39.32 14.64 36.72
CA LYS A 26 -39.66 13.33 37.31
C LYS A 26 -41.09 13.26 37.83
N ALA A 27 -41.57 14.33 38.45
CA ALA A 27 -42.98 14.43 38.90
C ALA A 27 -43.95 14.41 37.72
N LYS A 28 -43.69 15.16 36.65
CA LYS A 28 -44.50 15.14 35.40
C LYS A 28 -44.49 13.76 34.72
N ILE A 29 -43.36 13.06 34.76
CA ILE A 29 -43.23 11.68 34.25
C ILE A 29 -44.04 10.74 35.12
N ARG A 30 -43.91 10.81 36.47
CA ARG A 30 -44.71 9.98 37.40
C ARG A 30 -46.20 10.22 37.28
N GLU A 31 -46.62 11.46 37.01
CA GLU A 31 -48.05 11.80 36.82
C GLU A 31 -48.60 11.24 35.51
N ARG A 32 -47.79 11.16 34.45
CA ARG A 32 -48.15 10.48 33.19
C ARG A 32 -48.31 8.97 33.36
N TYR A 33 -47.61 8.38 34.32
CA TYR A 33 -47.70 6.94 34.63
C TYR A 33 -48.65 6.61 35.81
N LYS A 34 -49.32 7.60 36.41
CA LYS A 34 -50.46 7.34 37.27
C LYS A 34 -51.60 6.89 36.36
N GLY A 35 -51.76 5.57 36.31
CA GLY A 35 -52.76 4.93 35.46
C GLY A 35 -54.12 5.57 35.63
N LYS A 36 -54.79 5.87 34.53
CA LYS A 36 -56.22 6.08 34.50
C LYS A 36 -56.90 4.75 34.83
N LEU A 37 -58.00 4.79 35.58
CA LEU A 37 -58.81 3.61 35.87
C LEU A 37 -59.17 2.90 34.56
N LEU A 38 -59.02 1.59 34.52
CA LEU A 38 -59.17 0.71 33.35
C LEU A 38 -60.65 0.62 32.84
N ASP A 39 -61.58 1.31 33.48
CA ASP A 39 -63.00 1.19 33.17
C ASP A 39 -63.40 1.78 31.80
N ASP A 40 -62.54 2.58 31.21
CA ASP A 40 -62.79 3.21 29.88
C ASP A 40 -61.82 2.70 28.78
N VAL A 41 -61.11 1.58 29.01
CA VAL A 41 -60.13 1.05 28.04
C VAL A 41 -60.70 -0.19 27.38
N GLU A 42 -61.05 -0.08 26.12
CA GLU A 42 -61.38 -1.22 25.28
C GLU A 42 -60.05 -1.93 24.90
N ILE A 43 -59.85 -3.15 25.40
CA ILE A 43 -58.70 -3.96 25.09
C ILE A 43 -58.95 -4.67 23.76
N ILE A 44 -58.30 -4.19 22.70
CA ILE A 44 -58.24 -4.90 21.43
C ILE A 44 -57.14 -5.97 21.55
N PRO A 45 -57.51 -7.26 21.57
CA PRO A 45 -56.52 -8.32 21.73
C PRO A 45 -55.55 -8.32 20.56
N ALA A 46 -54.25 -8.52 20.87
CA ALA A 46 -53.25 -8.68 19.80
C ALA A 46 -53.58 -9.95 19.00
N LEU A 47 -53.41 -9.84 17.68
CA LEU A 47 -53.51 -11.02 16.82
C LEU A 47 -52.52 -12.10 17.31
N PRO A 48 -52.97 -13.35 17.41
CA PRO A 48 -52.08 -14.45 17.83
C PRO A 48 -50.92 -14.53 16.86
N GLN A 49 -49.70 -14.58 17.40
CA GLN A 49 -48.51 -14.74 16.56
C GLN A 49 -48.52 -16.13 15.89
N PRO A 50 -48.22 -16.23 14.61
CA PRO A 50 -48.27 -17.49 13.89
C PRO A 50 -47.18 -18.44 14.44
N LYS A 51 -47.56 -19.52 15.06
CA LYS A 51 -46.67 -20.63 15.41
C LYS A 51 -46.60 -21.61 14.24
N LEU A 52 -45.45 -22.28 14.09
CA LEU A 52 -45.18 -23.17 12.94
C LEU A 52 -46.26 -24.25 12.77
N TYR A 53 -46.72 -24.84 13.90
CA TYR A 53 -47.62 -25.99 13.92
C TYR A 53 -49.08 -25.68 14.37
N ASP A 54 -49.34 -24.50 14.92
CA ASP A 54 -50.68 -24.16 15.49
C ASP A 54 -51.55 -23.37 14.49
N ASP A 55 -51.08 -23.15 13.23
CA ASP A 55 -51.79 -22.38 12.23
C ASP A 55 -52.46 -23.30 11.21
N ASN A 56 -53.77 -23.40 11.28
CA ASN A 56 -54.60 -24.23 10.38
C ASN A 56 -54.65 -23.70 8.91
N ARG A 57 -53.85 -22.67 8.57
CA ARG A 57 -53.79 -22.15 7.21
C ARG A 57 -52.89 -23.07 6.36
N VAL A 58 -53.37 -23.30 5.16
CA VAL A 58 -52.55 -23.96 4.15
C VAL A 58 -51.32 -23.10 3.81
N LYS A 59 -50.11 -23.61 4.02
CA LYS A 59 -48.83 -22.91 3.72
C LYS A 59 -48.20 -23.50 2.48
N ARG A 60 -47.80 -22.62 1.54
CA ARG A 60 -46.98 -23.00 0.36
C ARG A 60 -45.53 -23.09 0.79
N VAL A 61 -44.98 -24.28 0.76
CA VAL A 61 -43.68 -24.60 1.34
C VAL A 61 -42.67 -24.91 0.26
N ALA A 62 -41.55 -24.23 0.30
CA ALA A 62 -40.37 -24.49 -0.53
C ALA A 62 -39.22 -25.00 0.33
N ALA A 63 -38.37 -25.86 -0.23
CA ALA A 63 -37.16 -26.28 0.44
C ALA A 63 -35.92 -25.65 -0.23
N TYR A 64 -34.92 -25.29 0.60
CA TYR A 64 -33.63 -24.85 0.11
C TYR A 64 -32.52 -25.82 0.50
N ALA A 65 -31.78 -26.31 -0.51
CA ALA A 65 -30.68 -27.24 -0.36
C ALA A 65 -29.38 -26.71 -0.97
N ARG A 66 -28.23 -27.03 -0.36
CA ARG A 66 -26.91 -26.75 -0.91
C ARG A 66 -26.07 -28.02 -0.98
N VAL A 67 -25.68 -28.41 -2.18
CA VAL A 67 -24.91 -29.65 -2.47
C VAL A 67 -23.50 -29.29 -2.94
N SER A 68 -22.49 -30.07 -2.56
CA SER A 68 -21.11 -29.91 -3.00
C SER A 68 -20.83 -30.84 -4.18
N THR A 69 -20.11 -30.36 -5.22
CA THR A 69 -19.90 -31.05 -6.51
C THR A 69 -18.60 -31.87 -6.60
N ILE A 70 -17.87 -32.09 -5.50
CA ILE A 70 -16.49 -32.61 -5.54
C ILE A 70 -16.41 -34.16 -5.61
N ASP A 71 -17.47 -34.91 -5.35
CA ASP A 71 -17.44 -36.37 -5.33
C ASP A 71 -18.57 -37.01 -6.13
N ILE A 72 -18.24 -38.02 -6.92
CA ILE A 72 -19.17 -38.84 -7.75
C ILE A 72 -20.25 -39.51 -6.87
N ASN A 73 -19.97 -39.74 -5.58
CA ASN A 73 -20.91 -40.25 -4.59
C ASN A 73 -21.95 -39.21 -4.11
N GLN A 74 -21.93 -37.99 -4.61
CA GLN A 74 -22.76 -36.88 -4.13
C GLN A 74 -24.00 -36.61 -4.97
N THR A 75 -24.12 -37.20 -6.13
CA THR A 75 -25.39 -37.26 -6.89
C THR A 75 -26.46 -37.98 -6.05
N THR A 76 -26.06 -38.99 -5.28
CA THR A 76 -26.93 -39.66 -4.29
C THR A 76 -27.30 -38.74 -3.12
N SER A 77 -26.44 -37.78 -2.74
CA SER A 77 -26.72 -36.85 -1.63
C SER A 77 -27.78 -35.80 -2.02
N TYR A 78 -27.83 -35.35 -3.27
CA TYR A 78 -28.87 -34.43 -3.74
C TYR A 78 -30.24 -35.13 -3.80
N GLU A 79 -30.30 -36.31 -4.37
CA GLU A 79 -31.51 -37.13 -4.45
C GLU A 79 -32.06 -37.44 -3.04
N LEU A 80 -31.16 -37.79 -2.12
CA LEU A 80 -31.55 -38.07 -0.71
C LEU A 80 -32.12 -36.81 -0.04
N GLN A 81 -31.52 -35.63 -0.23
CA GLN A 81 -32.05 -34.39 0.31
C GLN A 81 -33.38 -34.01 -0.33
N LYS A 82 -33.54 -34.21 -1.62
CA LYS A 82 -34.78 -33.99 -2.35
C LYS A 82 -35.90 -34.85 -1.79
N ASN A 83 -35.66 -36.17 -1.67
CA ASN A 83 -36.61 -37.09 -1.12
C ASN A 83 -36.97 -36.75 0.33
N HIS A 84 -35.95 -36.41 1.15
CA HIS A 84 -36.18 -36.00 2.57
C HIS A 84 -37.13 -34.80 2.67
N TYR A 85 -36.87 -33.72 1.88
CA TYR A 85 -37.72 -32.52 1.95
C TYR A 85 -39.11 -32.76 1.33
N THR A 86 -39.20 -33.56 0.29
CA THR A 86 -40.50 -33.93 -0.29
C THR A 86 -41.31 -34.71 0.73
N ASP A 87 -40.73 -35.71 1.40
CA ASP A 87 -41.37 -36.50 2.42
C ASP A 87 -41.74 -35.66 3.65
N LEU A 88 -40.86 -34.76 4.08
CA LEU A 88 -41.11 -33.89 5.23
C LEU A 88 -42.31 -32.96 4.96
N ILE A 89 -42.39 -32.39 3.80
CA ILE A 89 -43.47 -31.46 3.42
C ILE A 89 -44.78 -32.23 3.23
N GLN A 90 -44.76 -33.40 2.60
CA GLN A 90 -45.97 -34.20 2.35
C GLN A 90 -46.56 -34.82 3.60
N LYS A 91 -45.74 -35.15 4.59
CA LYS A 91 -46.20 -35.70 5.89
C LYS A 91 -46.85 -34.65 6.79
N HIS A 92 -46.72 -33.36 6.47
CA HIS A 92 -47.26 -32.32 7.31
C HIS A 92 -48.63 -31.87 6.79
N GLU A 93 -49.67 -32.07 7.59
CA GLU A 93 -51.02 -31.59 7.25
C GLU A 93 -51.04 -30.06 7.15
N GLY A 94 -51.57 -29.55 6.03
CA GLY A 94 -51.64 -28.10 5.76
C GLY A 94 -50.42 -27.52 5.04
N TRP A 95 -49.41 -28.33 4.68
CA TRP A 95 -48.31 -27.90 3.84
C TRP A 95 -48.50 -28.30 2.38
N VAL A 96 -48.37 -27.33 1.47
CA VAL A 96 -48.42 -27.58 0.02
C VAL A 96 -47.02 -27.38 -0.56
N PHE A 97 -46.49 -28.42 -1.16
CA PHE A 97 -45.19 -28.41 -1.81
C PHE A 97 -45.18 -27.45 -3.00
N VAL A 98 -44.19 -26.56 -3.05
CA VAL A 98 -43.98 -25.60 -4.17
C VAL A 98 -42.81 -26.07 -5.05
N ASP A 99 -41.59 -26.02 -4.53
CA ASP A 99 -40.37 -26.39 -5.28
C ASP A 99 -39.21 -26.68 -4.31
N ILE A 100 -38.16 -27.29 -4.84
CA ILE A 100 -36.86 -27.44 -4.17
C ILE A 100 -35.84 -26.62 -4.91
N TYR A 101 -35.37 -25.56 -4.25
CA TYR A 101 -34.30 -24.69 -4.74
C TYR A 101 -32.95 -25.23 -4.30
N ALA A 102 -32.11 -25.63 -5.28
CA ALA A 102 -30.81 -26.21 -4.97
C ALA A 102 -29.69 -25.49 -5.70
N ASP A 103 -28.67 -25.08 -4.96
CA ASP A 103 -27.45 -24.52 -5.48
C ASP A 103 -26.28 -25.47 -5.31
N GLU A 104 -25.43 -25.56 -6.33
CA GLU A 104 -24.19 -26.31 -6.25
C GLU A 104 -23.15 -25.55 -5.44
N GLY A 105 -22.65 -26.19 -4.39
CA GLY A 105 -21.64 -25.61 -3.50
C GLY A 105 -20.23 -25.73 -4.03
N ILE A 106 -19.87 -24.96 -5.06
CA ILE A 106 -18.47 -24.79 -5.43
C ILE A 106 -17.77 -24.03 -4.31
N SER A 107 -16.64 -24.55 -3.84
CA SER A 107 -15.85 -23.99 -2.74
C SER A 107 -15.45 -22.55 -3.01
N GLY A 108 -15.72 -21.64 -2.09
CA GLY A 108 -15.10 -20.31 -2.00
C GLY A 108 -16.05 -19.15 -2.30
N THR A 109 -15.92 -18.15 -2.07
CA THR A 109 -15.92 -16.71 -1.96
C THR A 109 -16.69 -15.89 -3.02
N SER A 110 -17.37 -16.41 -4.03
CA SER A 110 -18.11 -15.56 -4.96
C SER A 110 -19.63 -15.73 -4.84
N LEU A 111 -20.33 -14.60 -4.72
CA LEU A 111 -21.79 -14.47 -4.71
C LEU A 111 -22.44 -14.90 -6.06
N ASN A 112 -21.64 -15.09 -7.10
CA ASN A 112 -22.08 -15.18 -8.49
C ASN A 112 -22.67 -16.54 -8.93
N HIS A 113 -22.95 -17.49 -8.02
CA HIS A 113 -23.47 -18.79 -8.37
C HIS A 113 -24.52 -19.31 -7.36
N ARG A 114 -25.49 -18.46 -6.98
CA ARG A 114 -26.64 -18.83 -6.16
C ARG A 114 -27.95 -18.46 -6.87
N ASP A 115 -28.03 -18.89 -8.12
CA ASP A 115 -29.17 -18.51 -8.98
C ASP A 115 -30.48 -19.10 -8.44
N ALA A 116 -30.45 -20.30 -7.86
CA ALA A 116 -31.63 -20.92 -7.25
C ALA A 116 -32.05 -20.18 -5.97
N PHE A 117 -31.10 -19.74 -5.13
CA PHE A 117 -31.41 -18.94 -3.94
C PHE A 117 -32.03 -17.59 -4.31
N VAL A 118 -31.47 -16.89 -5.28
CA VAL A 118 -32.01 -15.59 -5.74
C VAL A 118 -33.43 -15.77 -6.29
N ARG A 119 -33.67 -16.79 -7.12
CA ARG A 119 -34.99 -17.15 -7.63
C ARG A 119 -35.98 -17.43 -6.50
N MET A 120 -35.58 -18.19 -5.47
CA MET A 120 -36.39 -18.46 -4.29
C MET A 120 -36.82 -17.19 -3.57
N ILE A 121 -35.88 -16.24 -3.34
CA ILE A 121 -36.18 -14.97 -2.68
C ILE A 121 -37.16 -14.12 -3.53
N GLU A 122 -36.99 -14.12 -4.86
CA GLU A 122 -37.92 -13.45 -5.76
C GLU A 122 -39.33 -14.06 -5.73
N ASP A 123 -39.42 -15.39 -5.71
CA ASP A 123 -40.70 -16.09 -5.60
C ASP A 123 -41.38 -15.84 -4.24
N CYS A 124 -40.60 -15.65 -3.16
CA CYS A 124 -41.11 -15.17 -1.88
C CYS A 124 -41.70 -13.74 -2.00
N LYS A 125 -40.99 -12.83 -2.64
CA LYS A 125 -41.46 -11.44 -2.86
C LYS A 125 -42.71 -11.37 -3.73
N GLN A 126 -42.88 -12.31 -4.66
CA GLN A 126 -44.07 -12.47 -5.47
C GLN A 126 -45.26 -13.15 -4.75
N GLY A 127 -45.04 -13.53 -3.48
CA GLY A 127 -46.08 -14.17 -2.68
C GLY A 127 -46.39 -15.61 -3.12
N LYS A 128 -45.49 -16.33 -3.73
CA LYS A 128 -45.65 -17.73 -4.14
C LYS A 128 -45.30 -18.72 -3.04
N ILE A 129 -44.50 -18.29 -2.06
CA ILE A 129 -43.96 -19.10 -0.97
C ILE A 129 -44.34 -18.44 0.37
N ASP A 130 -44.82 -19.24 1.32
CA ASP A 130 -45.17 -18.78 2.66
C ASP A 130 -44.18 -19.29 3.70
N LEU A 131 -43.48 -20.40 3.42
CA LEU A 131 -42.52 -21.01 4.30
C LEU A 131 -41.35 -21.61 3.50
N ILE A 132 -40.13 -21.31 3.95
CA ILE A 132 -38.92 -21.96 3.49
C ILE A 132 -38.43 -22.96 4.52
N VAL A 133 -38.12 -24.19 4.13
CA VAL A 133 -37.49 -25.19 4.96
C VAL A 133 -36.06 -25.42 4.50
N THR A 134 -35.12 -25.39 5.43
CA THR A 134 -33.71 -25.65 5.16
C THR A 134 -33.02 -26.34 6.31
N LYS A 135 -31.96 -27.08 6.05
CA LYS A 135 -31.30 -27.92 7.04
C LYS A 135 -30.72 -27.12 8.21
N SER A 136 -30.05 -25.96 7.95
CA SER A 136 -29.38 -25.18 8.99
C SER A 136 -29.14 -23.74 8.54
N VAL A 137 -28.91 -22.86 9.51
CA VAL A 137 -28.51 -21.46 9.27
C VAL A 137 -27.27 -21.37 8.37
N SER A 138 -26.28 -22.23 8.57
CA SER A 138 -25.04 -22.28 7.78
C SER A 138 -25.24 -22.77 6.34
N ARG A 139 -26.32 -23.47 6.06
CA ARG A 139 -26.72 -23.89 4.71
C ARG A 139 -27.52 -22.81 3.99
N PHE A 140 -28.33 -22.07 4.71
CA PHE A 140 -29.13 -20.97 4.15
C PHE A 140 -28.29 -19.80 3.71
N ALA A 141 -27.36 -19.33 4.53
CA ALA A 141 -26.46 -18.23 4.19
C ALA A 141 -24.99 -18.58 4.44
N ARG A 142 -24.08 -17.94 3.70
CA ARG A 142 -22.63 -18.13 3.85
C ARG A 142 -22.07 -17.34 5.03
N ASN A 143 -22.69 -16.23 5.34
CA ASN A 143 -22.40 -15.36 6.45
C ASN A 143 -23.66 -15.22 7.29
N THR A 144 -23.52 -15.29 8.60
CA THR A 144 -24.64 -15.15 9.52
C THR A 144 -25.27 -13.77 9.53
N LEU A 145 -24.51 -12.73 9.16
CA LEU A 145 -25.07 -11.38 8.94
C LEU A 145 -26.02 -11.35 7.75
N ASP A 146 -25.61 -11.95 6.63
CA ASP A 146 -26.47 -12.07 5.44
C ASP A 146 -27.75 -12.85 5.77
N CYS A 147 -27.65 -13.90 6.63
CA CYS A 147 -28.80 -14.65 7.08
C CYS A 147 -29.81 -13.77 7.83
N LEU A 148 -29.34 -12.95 8.78
CA LEU A 148 -30.19 -12.04 9.53
C LEU A 148 -30.85 -10.99 8.62
N GLU A 149 -30.13 -10.51 7.61
CA GLU A 149 -30.65 -9.56 6.64
C GLU A 149 -31.79 -10.16 5.82
N TYR A 150 -31.60 -11.34 5.24
CA TYR A 150 -32.65 -12.04 4.51
C TYR A 150 -33.83 -12.45 5.40
N VAL A 151 -33.61 -12.88 6.63
CA VAL A 151 -34.68 -13.19 7.59
C VAL A 151 -35.54 -11.95 7.85
N ARG A 152 -34.91 -10.79 8.08
CA ARG A 152 -35.63 -9.52 8.28
C ARG A 152 -36.35 -9.05 7.04
N GLU A 153 -35.72 -9.19 5.87
CA GLU A 153 -36.35 -8.85 4.58
C GLU A 153 -37.62 -9.67 4.37
N LEU A 154 -37.56 -10.99 4.52
CA LEU A 154 -38.70 -11.89 4.33
C LEU A 154 -39.81 -11.69 5.38
N LYS A 155 -39.43 -11.39 6.63
CA LYS A 155 -40.38 -11.07 7.70
C LYS A 155 -41.16 -9.78 7.47
N ASN A 156 -40.53 -8.79 6.82
CA ASN A 156 -41.10 -7.48 6.55
C ASN A 156 -41.91 -7.40 5.23
N LEU A 157 -42.05 -8.52 4.52
CA LEU A 157 -42.92 -8.54 3.33
C LEU A 157 -44.38 -8.33 3.73
N PRO A 158 -45.23 -7.81 2.80
CA PRO A 158 -46.68 -7.66 3.05
C PRO A 158 -47.34 -8.97 3.52
N ASN A 159 -46.90 -10.10 2.96
CA ASN A 159 -47.18 -11.44 3.46
C ASN A 159 -45.87 -11.99 4.01
N PRO A 160 -45.67 -11.99 5.34
CA PRO A 160 -44.45 -12.45 5.95
C PRO A 160 -44.14 -13.91 5.61
N VAL A 161 -42.93 -14.17 5.09
CA VAL A 161 -42.46 -15.50 4.77
C VAL A 161 -41.58 -16.03 5.92
N GLY A 162 -41.95 -17.17 6.45
CA GLY A 162 -41.18 -17.85 7.52
C GLY A 162 -40.04 -18.69 6.96
N ILE A 163 -38.96 -18.85 7.75
CA ILE A 163 -37.92 -19.83 7.49
C ILE A 163 -37.86 -20.78 8.65
N PHE A 164 -37.83 -22.07 8.38
CA PHE A 164 -37.63 -23.10 9.37
C PHE A 164 -36.26 -23.77 9.19
N PHE A 165 -35.41 -23.59 10.19
CA PHE A 165 -34.09 -24.22 10.28
C PHE A 165 -34.21 -25.53 11.04
N GLU A 166 -34.09 -26.65 10.34
CA GLU A 166 -34.35 -28.00 10.88
C GLU A 166 -33.37 -28.36 12.00
N THR A 167 -32.07 -28.19 11.81
CA THR A 167 -31.03 -28.55 12.78
C THR A 167 -31.13 -27.73 14.08
N GLU A 168 -31.35 -26.42 13.95
CA GLU A 168 -31.45 -25.52 15.10
C GLU A 168 -32.86 -25.47 15.68
N ASN A 169 -33.84 -26.07 15.03
CA ASN A 169 -35.27 -26.03 15.37
C ASN A 169 -35.80 -24.62 15.61
N ILE A 170 -35.44 -23.70 14.69
CA ILE A 170 -35.81 -22.27 14.77
C ILE A 170 -36.78 -21.92 13.65
N TYR A 171 -37.93 -21.33 14.04
CA TYR A 171 -38.87 -20.74 13.11
C TYR A 171 -38.81 -19.22 13.19
N THR A 172 -38.50 -18.55 12.06
CA THR A 172 -38.14 -17.12 12.06
C THR A 172 -39.29 -16.16 12.38
N LEU A 173 -40.55 -16.56 12.22
CA LEU A 173 -41.69 -15.73 12.60
C LEU A 173 -42.05 -15.84 14.08
N ASP A 174 -41.42 -16.74 14.82
CA ASP A 174 -41.56 -16.78 16.27
C ASP A 174 -40.86 -15.56 16.92
N SER A 175 -41.46 -15.03 18.00
CA SER A 175 -40.95 -13.86 18.71
C SER A 175 -39.55 -14.04 19.32
N ARG A 176 -39.17 -15.27 19.62
CA ARG A 176 -37.87 -15.65 20.25
C ARG A 176 -36.77 -15.92 19.20
N SER A 177 -37.13 -16.07 17.95
CA SER A 177 -36.21 -16.50 16.90
C SER A 177 -35.08 -15.50 16.62
N GLU A 178 -35.34 -14.21 16.73
CA GLU A 178 -34.35 -13.15 16.45
C GLU A 178 -33.21 -13.16 17.48
N MET A 179 -33.54 -13.41 18.76
CA MET A 179 -32.52 -13.57 19.80
C MET A 179 -31.67 -14.82 19.55
N ALA A 180 -32.29 -15.96 19.22
CA ALA A 180 -31.60 -17.21 18.95
C ALA A 180 -30.67 -17.08 17.72
N LEU A 181 -31.17 -16.48 16.63
CA LEU A 181 -30.36 -16.23 15.43
C LEU A 181 -29.21 -15.27 15.69
N SER A 182 -29.41 -14.21 16.48
CA SER A 182 -28.34 -13.28 16.85
C SER A 182 -27.26 -13.97 17.69
N PHE A 183 -27.66 -14.86 18.60
CA PHE A 183 -26.73 -15.65 19.40
C PHE A 183 -25.92 -16.63 18.53
N ILE A 184 -26.57 -17.35 17.61
CA ILE A 184 -25.89 -18.23 16.65
C ILE A 184 -24.93 -17.44 15.76
N ALA A 185 -25.34 -16.23 15.32
CA ALA A 185 -24.49 -15.35 14.54
C ALA A 185 -23.22 -14.97 15.30
N THR A 186 -23.36 -14.58 16.56
CA THR A 186 -22.22 -14.22 17.42
C THR A 186 -21.29 -15.43 17.64
N MET A 187 -21.84 -16.59 17.95
CA MET A 187 -21.04 -17.82 18.12
C MET A 187 -20.28 -18.22 16.84
N ALA A 188 -20.91 -18.10 15.67
CA ALA A 188 -20.25 -18.41 14.39
C ALA A 188 -19.13 -17.41 14.06
N GLN A 189 -19.29 -16.13 14.43
CA GLN A 189 -18.23 -15.13 14.31
C GLN A 189 -17.06 -15.44 15.25
N GLU A 190 -17.34 -15.78 16.51
CA GLU A 190 -16.31 -16.16 17.48
C GLU A 190 -15.58 -17.43 17.04
N GLU A 191 -16.27 -18.45 16.53
CA GLU A 191 -15.64 -19.64 16.00
C GLU A 191 -14.70 -19.32 14.84
N SER A 192 -15.11 -18.42 13.94
CA SER A 192 -14.28 -17.96 12.84
C SER A 192 -13.04 -17.19 13.33
N HIS A 193 -13.19 -16.35 14.35
CA HIS A 193 -12.09 -15.63 15.00
C HIS A 193 -11.09 -16.60 15.64
N ILE A 194 -11.58 -17.53 16.44
CA ILE A 194 -10.75 -18.56 17.10
C ILE A 194 -9.98 -19.40 16.07
N LYS A 195 -10.63 -19.82 14.97
CA LYS A 195 -9.97 -20.54 13.88
C LYS A 195 -8.85 -19.72 13.23
N SER A 196 -9.07 -18.41 13.04
CA SER A 196 -8.06 -17.49 12.51
C SER A 196 -6.87 -17.37 13.47
N ASP A 197 -7.12 -17.25 14.77
CA ASP A 197 -6.07 -17.14 15.80
C ASP A 197 -5.26 -18.42 15.93
N ILE A 198 -5.91 -19.58 15.93
CA ILE A 198 -5.24 -20.89 15.92
C ILE A 198 -4.35 -21.03 14.67
N MET A 199 -4.84 -20.63 13.50
CA MET A 199 -4.07 -20.66 12.28
C MET A 199 -2.84 -19.74 12.38
N ASN A 200 -3.00 -18.51 12.86
CA ASN A 200 -1.92 -17.56 13.07
C ASN A 200 -0.88 -18.09 14.07
N ALA A 201 -1.32 -18.66 15.19
CA ALA A 201 -0.45 -19.29 16.19
C ALA A 201 0.32 -20.49 15.60
N SER A 202 -0.35 -21.32 14.80
CA SER A 202 0.27 -22.45 14.09
C SER A 202 1.34 -21.98 13.11
N ILE A 203 1.08 -20.91 12.35
CA ILE A 203 2.04 -20.31 11.44
C ILE A 203 3.26 -19.78 12.21
N GLU A 204 3.04 -19.08 13.32
CA GLU A 204 4.12 -18.54 14.15
C GLU A 204 4.98 -19.65 14.75
N MET A 205 4.37 -20.72 15.26
CA MET A 205 5.07 -21.88 15.79
C MET A 205 5.93 -22.57 14.72
N ARG A 206 5.43 -22.66 13.48
CA ARG A 206 6.24 -23.18 12.34
C ARG A 206 7.42 -22.29 12.03
N PHE A 207 7.19 -20.97 11.97
CA PHE A 207 8.28 -20.01 11.70
C PHE A 207 9.34 -20.02 12.80
N SER A 208 8.96 -20.13 14.07
CA SER A 208 9.92 -20.23 15.17
C SER A 208 10.78 -21.51 15.11
N ARG A 209 10.26 -22.58 14.49
CA ARG A 209 10.99 -23.84 14.28
C ARG A 209 11.69 -23.93 12.94
N GLY A 210 11.69 -22.85 12.11
CA GLY A 210 12.28 -22.85 10.78
C GLY A 210 11.53 -23.71 9.75
N ILE A 211 10.31 -24.13 10.04
CA ILE A 211 9.47 -24.93 9.12
C ILE A 211 8.75 -23.98 8.18
N LEU A 212 9.23 -23.87 6.95
CA LEU A 212 8.68 -23.00 5.94
C LEU A 212 7.83 -23.81 4.95
N LEU A 213 6.53 -23.50 4.89
CA LEU A 213 5.66 -24.08 3.88
C LEU A 213 5.89 -23.35 2.55
N THR A 214 6.50 -24.03 1.61
CA THR A 214 6.70 -23.51 0.26
C THR A 214 5.62 -24.05 -0.67
N PRO A 215 4.96 -23.20 -1.48
CA PRO A 215 4.08 -23.69 -2.54
C PRO A 215 4.90 -24.37 -3.64
N VAL A 216 4.21 -25.03 -4.54
CA VAL A 216 4.81 -25.57 -5.76
C VAL A 216 5.41 -24.42 -6.57
N LEU A 217 6.70 -24.51 -6.91
CA LEU A 217 7.50 -23.46 -7.52
C LEU A 217 8.16 -23.95 -8.80
N LEU A 218 8.17 -23.11 -9.84
CA LEU A 218 8.91 -23.43 -11.08
C LEU A 218 10.41 -23.54 -10.78
N GLY A 219 11.07 -24.55 -11.34
CA GLY A 219 12.49 -24.83 -11.11
C GLY A 219 12.76 -25.72 -9.91
N TYR A 220 11.74 -26.08 -9.14
CA TYR A 220 11.90 -26.92 -7.96
C TYR A 220 10.83 -28.00 -7.87
N ASP A 221 11.25 -29.16 -7.39
CA ASP A 221 10.40 -30.22 -6.90
C ASP A 221 10.50 -30.31 -5.38
N LYS A 222 9.69 -31.15 -4.74
CA LYS A 222 9.72 -31.39 -3.30
C LYS A 222 10.24 -32.79 -3.03
N ASP A 223 11.19 -32.91 -2.10
CA ASP A 223 11.59 -34.19 -1.54
C ASP A 223 10.52 -34.75 -0.60
N GLU A 224 10.75 -35.95 -0.08
CA GLU A 224 9.86 -36.61 0.89
C GLU A 224 9.63 -35.79 2.16
N ASN A 225 10.55 -34.93 2.52
CA ASN A 225 10.49 -34.02 3.68
C ASN A 225 9.84 -32.67 3.36
N GLY A 226 9.40 -32.46 2.11
CA GLY A 226 8.82 -31.22 1.64
C GLY A 226 9.81 -30.08 1.38
N ARG A 227 11.14 -30.36 1.34
CA ARG A 227 12.18 -29.41 0.99
C ARG A 227 12.24 -29.23 -0.52
N LEU A 228 12.67 -28.04 -0.95
CA LEU A 228 12.85 -27.72 -2.36
C LEU A 228 14.16 -28.35 -2.86
N VAL A 229 14.05 -29.12 -3.93
CA VAL A 229 15.17 -29.69 -4.69
C VAL A 229 15.10 -29.17 -6.11
N ILE A 230 16.24 -28.83 -6.71
CA ILE A 230 16.30 -28.25 -8.06
C ILE A 230 15.81 -29.28 -9.08
N ASN A 231 14.86 -28.88 -9.90
CA ASN A 231 14.46 -29.61 -11.11
C ASN A 231 15.26 -29.04 -12.30
N GLU A 232 16.21 -29.79 -12.83
CA GLU A 232 17.16 -29.32 -13.83
C GLU A 232 16.47 -28.80 -15.11
N VAL A 233 15.39 -29.43 -15.56
CA VAL A 233 14.66 -29.03 -16.78
C VAL A 233 13.96 -27.69 -16.56
N GLU A 234 13.28 -27.53 -15.43
CA GLU A 234 12.57 -26.28 -15.11
C GLU A 234 13.54 -25.17 -14.72
N ALA A 235 14.67 -25.50 -14.06
CA ALA A 235 15.69 -24.56 -13.66
C ALA A 235 16.32 -23.82 -14.84
N LYS A 236 16.53 -24.51 -15.99
CA LYS A 236 16.97 -23.86 -17.24
C LYS A 236 15.99 -22.76 -17.67
N THR A 237 14.69 -22.98 -17.54
CA THR A 237 13.69 -21.98 -17.86
C THR A 237 13.78 -20.77 -16.93
N VAL A 238 13.99 -20.99 -15.64
CA VAL A 238 14.18 -19.92 -14.65
C VAL A 238 15.45 -19.12 -14.97
N LYS A 239 16.60 -19.79 -15.18
CA LYS A 239 17.85 -19.13 -15.57
C LYS A 239 17.69 -18.28 -16.82
N LEU A 240 17.05 -18.81 -17.85
CA LEU A 240 16.78 -18.07 -19.10
C LEU A 240 15.95 -16.80 -18.85
N ILE A 241 14.91 -16.86 -18.01
CA ILE A 241 14.09 -15.71 -17.66
C ILE A 241 14.93 -14.60 -17.03
N PHE A 242 15.77 -14.94 -16.05
CA PHE A 242 16.62 -13.97 -15.33
C PHE A 242 17.69 -13.37 -16.25
N PHE A 243 18.39 -14.20 -17.01
CA PHE A 243 19.46 -13.74 -17.90
C PHE A 243 18.94 -12.87 -19.04
N LEU A 244 17.82 -13.22 -19.66
CA LEU A 244 17.19 -12.38 -20.67
C LEU A 244 16.76 -11.01 -20.11
N TYR A 245 16.27 -11.00 -18.86
CA TYR A 245 15.88 -9.74 -18.22
C TYR A 245 17.08 -8.85 -17.88
N LEU A 246 18.16 -9.42 -17.37
CA LEU A 246 19.44 -8.74 -17.13
C LEU A 246 20.07 -8.23 -18.44
N TYR A 247 19.92 -8.99 -19.52
CA TYR A 247 20.39 -8.60 -20.85
C TYR A 247 19.60 -7.43 -21.45
N GLY A 248 18.45 -7.06 -20.87
CA GLY A 248 17.62 -5.91 -21.27
C GLY A 248 16.30 -6.24 -21.97
N ASN A 249 15.92 -7.53 -22.04
CA ASN A 249 14.63 -7.91 -22.62
C ASN A 249 13.47 -7.52 -21.68
N THR A 250 12.36 -7.12 -22.28
CA THR A 250 11.11 -6.86 -21.54
C THR A 250 10.41 -8.16 -21.15
N CYS A 251 9.61 -8.13 -20.08
CA CYS A 251 8.82 -9.30 -19.69
C CYS A 251 7.94 -9.86 -20.83
N GLN A 252 7.47 -9.01 -21.75
CA GLN A 252 6.66 -9.46 -22.89
C GLN A 252 7.52 -10.18 -23.95
N GLN A 253 8.73 -9.68 -24.24
CA GLN A 253 9.66 -10.36 -25.13
C GLN A 253 10.07 -11.72 -24.58
N ILE A 254 10.38 -11.79 -23.28
CA ILE A 254 10.70 -13.05 -22.60
C ILE A 254 9.52 -14.03 -22.67
N ALA A 255 8.30 -13.57 -22.43
CA ALA A 255 7.09 -14.40 -22.53
C ALA A 255 6.90 -14.98 -23.95
N ASN A 256 7.16 -14.18 -24.99
CA ASN A 256 7.10 -14.63 -26.37
C ASN A 256 8.17 -15.69 -26.67
N ILE A 257 9.40 -15.47 -26.27
CA ILE A 257 10.51 -16.42 -26.41
C ILE A 257 10.16 -17.76 -25.74
N LEU A 258 9.71 -17.73 -24.48
CA LEU A 258 9.36 -18.97 -23.76
C LEU A 258 8.18 -19.71 -24.39
N THR A 259 7.23 -19.00 -24.96
CA THR A 259 6.10 -19.60 -25.68
C THR A 259 6.55 -20.24 -26.99
N GLU A 260 7.48 -19.59 -27.71
CA GLU A 260 8.07 -20.11 -28.96
C GLU A 260 8.88 -21.40 -28.70
N TYR A 261 9.65 -21.44 -27.59
CA TYR A 261 10.39 -22.65 -27.18
C TYR A 261 9.49 -23.71 -26.50
N GLY A 262 8.16 -23.55 -26.48
CA GLY A 262 7.22 -24.52 -25.92
C GLY A 262 7.39 -24.78 -24.40
N ARG A 263 8.10 -23.90 -23.67
CA ARG A 263 8.37 -24.11 -22.23
C ARG A 263 7.07 -24.05 -21.42
N LYS A 264 6.92 -25.01 -20.52
CA LYS A 264 5.72 -25.12 -19.67
C LYS A 264 5.88 -24.28 -18.40
N THR A 265 4.82 -23.61 -18.01
CA THR A 265 4.71 -23.02 -16.66
C THR A 265 4.52 -24.14 -15.64
N LYS A 266 4.73 -23.88 -14.34
CA LYS A 266 4.52 -24.90 -13.28
C LYS A 266 3.08 -25.48 -13.25
N LYS A 267 2.10 -24.79 -13.86
CA LYS A 267 0.73 -25.28 -14.04
C LYS A 267 0.52 -26.09 -15.34
N GLY A 268 1.57 -26.35 -16.10
CA GLY A 268 1.52 -27.07 -17.36
C GLY A 268 1.14 -26.24 -18.59
N ASN A 269 0.83 -24.96 -18.45
CA ASN A 269 0.46 -24.10 -19.58
C ASN A 269 1.69 -23.73 -20.41
N THR A 270 1.59 -23.82 -21.74
CA THR A 270 2.66 -23.40 -22.67
C THR A 270 2.63 -21.91 -23.00
N LYS A 271 1.47 -21.26 -22.85
CA LYS A 271 1.32 -19.82 -23.12
C LYS A 271 1.79 -18.99 -21.92
N TRP A 272 2.87 -18.23 -22.12
CA TRP A 272 3.40 -17.31 -21.14
C TRP A 272 2.81 -15.91 -21.28
N THR A 273 2.74 -15.18 -20.17
CA THR A 273 2.34 -13.77 -20.12
C THR A 273 3.42 -12.95 -19.44
N ALA A 274 3.48 -11.65 -19.73
CA ALA A 274 4.38 -10.72 -19.04
C ALA A 274 4.20 -10.75 -17.51
N GLY A 275 2.96 -10.94 -17.03
CA GLY A 275 2.65 -11.06 -15.60
C GLY A 275 3.24 -12.33 -14.97
N THR A 276 3.20 -13.46 -15.66
CA THR A 276 3.80 -14.71 -15.18
C THR A 276 5.33 -14.60 -15.10
N VAL A 277 5.96 -14.02 -16.13
CA VAL A 277 7.41 -13.74 -16.12
C VAL A 277 7.79 -12.83 -14.95
N LEU A 278 7.04 -11.75 -14.72
CA LEU A 278 7.29 -10.84 -13.62
C LEU A 278 7.16 -11.53 -12.25
N GLN A 279 6.20 -12.45 -12.08
CA GLN A 279 6.05 -13.24 -10.86
C GLN A 279 7.27 -14.13 -10.58
N VAL A 280 7.85 -14.75 -11.63
CA VAL A 280 9.10 -15.53 -11.50
C VAL A 280 10.24 -14.62 -11.09
N LEU A 281 10.45 -13.49 -11.78
CA LEU A 281 11.51 -12.52 -11.50
C LEU A 281 11.44 -11.92 -10.08
N GLN A 282 10.26 -11.79 -9.50
CA GLN A 282 10.06 -11.23 -8.15
C GLN A 282 10.15 -12.24 -7.02
N ASN A 283 10.34 -13.52 -7.32
CA ASN A 283 10.33 -14.54 -6.29
C ASN A 283 11.73 -14.84 -5.76
N GLU A 284 12.00 -14.41 -4.54
CA GLU A 284 13.30 -14.56 -3.86
C GLU A 284 13.72 -16.01 -3.62
N ARG A 285 12.79 -16.97 -3.74
CA ARG A 285 13.15 -18.38 -3.59
C ARG A 285 14.11 -18.87 -4.66
N HIS A 286 14.15 -18.22 -5.84
CA HIS A 286 15.10 -18.57 -6.88
C HIS A 286 16.56 -18.28 -6.52
N CYS A 287 16.82 -17.37 -5.55
CA CYS A 287 18.16 -17.14 -5.00
C CYS A 287 18.40 -17.84 -3.64
N GLY A 288 17.58 -18.84 -3.30
CA GLY A 288 17.73 -19.61 -2.07
C GLY A 288 17.15 -18.95 -0.81
N ASP A 289 16.60 -17.75 -0.90
CA ASP A 289 16.03 -17.02 0.24
C ASP A 289 14.52 -17.30 0.36
N VAL A 290 14.02 -17.19 1.58
CA VAL A 290 12.56 -17.27 1.85
C VAL A 290 12.12 -16.09 2.69
N LEU A 291 11.20 -15.28 2.16
CA LEU A 291 10.54 -14.19 2.88
C LEU A 291 9.17 -14.64 3.33
N THR A 292 8.91 -14.61 4.64
CA THR A 292 7.62 -14.96 5.24
C THR A 292 6.69 -13.75 5.30
N ARG A 293 5.39 -14.00 5.46
CA ARG A 293 4.36 -12.96 5.65
C ARG A 293 4.38 -11.84 4.59
N LYS A 294 4.55 -12.21 3.32
CA LYS A 294 4.42 -11.24 2.20
C LYS A 294 3.05 -10.61 2.11
N THR A 295 2.03 -11.36 2.51
CA THR A 295 0.63 -10.92 2.57
C THR A 295 0.05 -11.22 3.93
N TRP A 296 -1.00 -10.52 4.29
CA TRP A 296 -1.76 -10.72 5.51
C TRP A 296 -3.25 -10.41 5.26
N THR A 297 -4.11 -10.98 6.06
CA THR A 297 -5.56 -10.76 6.00
C THR A 297 -5.94 -9.89 7.20
N PRO A 298 -6.22 -8.58 7.00
CA PRO A 298 -6.51 -7.66 8.10
C PRO A 298 -7.85 -7.94 8.79
N ASN A 299 -8.80 -8.50 8.06
CA ASN A 299 -10.11 -8.84 8.58
C ASN A 299 -10.46 -10.28 8.18
N TYR A 300 -10.71 -11.13 9.18
CA TYR A 300 -11.09 -12.53 8.98
C TYR A 300 -12.48 -12.69 8.33
N LEU A 301 -13.34 -11.66 8.41
CA LEU A 301 -14.68 -11.69 7.80
C LEU A 301 -14.63 -11.51 6.28
N ASP A 302 -13.77 -10.60 5.79
CA ASP A 302 -13.69 -10.26 4.36
C ASP A 302 -12.83 -11.26 3.57
N HIS A 303 -12.00 -12.05 4.24
CA HIS A 303 -11.00 -12.96 3.65
C HIS A 303 -10.10 -12.33 2.58
N LYS A 304 -10.03 -10.97 2.51
CA LYS A 304 -9.23 -10.26 1.53
C LYS A 304 -7.79 -10.13 2.00
N SER A 305 -6.88 -10.80 1.30
CA SER A 305 -5.46 -10.68 1.54
C SER A 305 -4.91 -9.36 1.00
N LYS A 306 -4.08 -8.68 1.80
CA LYS A 306 -3.36 -7.46 1.45
C LYS A 306 -1.86 -7.70 1.51
N LYS A 307 -1.09 -6.96 0.70
CA LYS A 307 0.35 -6.98 0.78
C LYS A 307 0.81 -6.43 2.13
N ASN A 308 1.68 -7.16 2.81
CA ASN A 308 2.27 -6.71 4.07
C ASN A 308 3.28 -5.58 3.76
N ARG A 309 3.01 -4.41 4.33
CA ARG A 309 3.88 -3.22 4.26
C ARG A 309 4.34 -2.87 5.67
N GLN A 310 5.03 -3.82 6.32
CA GLN A 310 5.44 -3.72 7.74
C GLN A 310 4.27 -3.69 8.74
N ASN A 311 3.06 -4.10 8.33
CA ASN A 311 1.92 -4.24 9.24
C ASN A 311 2.12 -5.40 10.22
N LEU A 312 2.78 -6.47 9.79
CA LEU A 312 3.19 -7.62 10.59
C LEU A 312 4.67 -7.89 10.39
N GLU A 313 5.32 -8.43 11.41
CA GLU A 313 6.74 -8.83 11.36
C GLU A 313 6.98 -9.80 10.21
N GLN A 314 8.03 -9.52 9.39
CA GLN A 314 8.49 -10.37 8.32
C GLN A 314 9.86 -10.95 8.69
N ARG A 315 10.08 -12.22 8.38
CA ARG A 315 11.37 -12.88 8.60
C ARG A 315 11.93 -13.33 7.26
N ARG A 316 13.19 -13.00 7.02
CA ARG A 316 13.94 -13.45 5.85
C ARG A 316 14.94 -14.52 6.28
N TRP A 317 14.80 -15.69 5.70
CA TRP A 317 15.72 -16.79 5.86
C TRP A 317 16.62 -16.84 4.64
N LYS A 318 17.93 -16.70 4.84
CA LYS A 318 18.93 -16.74 3.77
C LYS A 318 19.43 -18.18 3.59
N ASN A 319 19.70 -18.58 2.32
CA ASN A 319 20.26 -19.88 1.96
C ASN A 319 19.48 -21.08 2.55
N GLN A 320 18.15 -21.03 2.47
CA GLN A 320 17.30 -22.09 3.00
C GLN A 320 17.28 -23.35 2.11
N HIS A 321 17.57 -23.20 0.84
CA HIS A 321 17.65 -24.26 -0.17
C HIS A 321 18.62 -23.84 -1.28
N ASP A 322 18.97 -24.78 -2.16
CA ASP A 322 19.91 -24.53 -3.25
C ASP A 322 19.35 -23.47 -4.22
N ALA A 323 20.19 -22.51 -4.56
CA ALA A 323 19.81 -21.40 -5.43
C ALA A 323 19.94 -21.77 -6.91
N ILE A 324 18.95 -21.39 -7.72
CA ILE A 324 19.05 -21.49 -9.19
C ILE A 324 19.79 -20.29 -9.76
N ILE A 325 19.61 -19.11 -9.16
CA ILE A 325 20.19 -17.83 -9.57
C ILE A 325 21.03 -17.27 -8.42
N SER A 326 22.15 -16.61 -8.75
CA SER A 326 22.97 -15.92 -7.76
C SER A 326 22.16 -14.82 -7.06
N ARG A 327 22.49 -14.54 -5.78
CA ARG A 327 21.83 -13.46 -5.04
C ARG A 327 22.09 -12.10 -5.68
N ALA A 328 23.30 -11.89 -6.22
CA ALA A 328 23.68 -10.66 -6.91
C ALA A 328 22.79 -10.40 -8.12
N ASP A 329 22.61 -11.40 -9.00
CA ASP A 329 21.74 -11.29 -10.18
C ASP A 329 20.28 -11.09 -9.79
N PHE A 330 19.81 -11.78 -8.74
CA PHE A 330 18.45 -11.57 -8.23
C PHE A 330 18.25 -10.12 -7.76
N MET A 331 19.18 -9.57 -6.98
CA MET A 331 19.12 -8.19 -6.48
C MET A 331 19.16 -7.19 -7.64
N ALA A 332 20.07 -7.40 -8.60
CA ALA A 332 20.14 -6.58 -9.83
C ALA A 332 18.81 -6.55 -10.59
N VAL A 333 18.16 -7.70 -10.75
CA VAL A 333 16.82 -7.79 -11.35
C VAL A 333 15.77 -7.02 -10.56
N GLN A 334 15.79 -7.08 -9.21
CA GLN A 334 14.84 -6.31 -8.40
C GLN A 334 15.03 -4.80 -8.58
N GLU A 335 16.27 -4.34 -8.70
CA GLU A 335 16.57 -2.93 -8.96
C GLU A 335 16.09 -2.49 -10.34
N LEU A 336 16.34 -3.30 -11.37
CA LEU A 336 15.81 -3.04 -12.72
C LEU A 336 14.27 -2.96 -12.72
N ILE A 337 13.59 -3.86 -12.01
CA ILE A 337 12.13 -3.84 -11.90
C ILE A 337 11.64 -2.57 -11.19
N ARG A 338 12.31 -2.13 -10.13
CA ARG A 338 11.98 -0.87 -9.44
C ARG A 338 12.14 0.33 -10.36
N ASN A 339 13.26 0.39 -11.08
CA ASN A 339 13.58 1.48 -11.99
C ASN A 339 12.68 1.54 -13.22
N ALA A 340 12.21 0.39 -13.72
CA ALA A 340 11.28 0.30 -14.83
C ALA A 340 9.98 1.09 -14.60
N LYS A 341 9.52 1.21 -13.34
CA LYS A 341 8.34 2.01 -12.96
C LYS A 341 8.52 3.51 -13.23
N TYR A 342 9.77 3.99 -13.20
CA TYR A 342 10.12 5.39 -13.39
C TYR A 342 10.63 5.70 -14.80
N GLY A 343 10.53 4.72 -15.71
CA GLY A 343 10.90 4.89 -17.12
C GLY A 343 12.35 4.61 -17.44
N ASN A 344 13.17 4.18 -16.46
CA ASN A 344 14.54 3.75 -16.70
C ASN A 344 14.56 2.24 -16.98
N LYS A 345 14.79 1.89 -18.22
CA LYS A 345 14.89 0.49 -18.68
C LYS A 345 16.27 0.28 -19.25
N GLY A 346 16.95 -0.75 -18.79
CA GLY A 346 18.16 -1.24 -19.46
C GLY A 346 19.51 -0.91 -18.81
N PHE A 347 19.55 -0.13 -17.72
CA PHE A 347 20.80 0.12 -17.00
C PHE A 347 20.65 -0.19 -15.52
N LEU A 348 21.60 -0.93 -14.97
CA LEU A 348 21.74 -1.01 -13.52
C LEU A 348 22.14 0.38 -13.02
N PRO A 349 21.42 0.93 -12.02
CA PRO A 349 21.80 2.19 -11.42
C PRO A 349 23.13 2.04 -10.69
N GLU A 350 24.00 3.02 -10.85
CA GLU A 350 25.31 3.09 -10.27
C GLU A 350 25.49 4.46 -9.61
N LEU A 351 25.92 4.47 -8.35
CA LEU A 351 26.32 5.72 -7.70
C LEU A 351 27.74 6.08 -8.15
N ARG A 352 27.91 7.35 -8.53
CA ARG A 352 29.22 7.93 -8.82
C ARG A 352 29.52 9.04 -7.85
N VAL A 353 30.69 8.99 -7.25
CA VAL A 353 31.15 9.96 -6.25
C VAL A 353 32.29 10.76 -6.86
N VAL A 354 32.19 12.07 -6.78
CA VAL A 354 33.28 12.96 -7.23
C VAL A 354 34.40 12.91 -6.20
N ASP A 355 35.60 12.53 -6.65
CA ASP A 355 36.77 12.28 -5.81
C ASP A 355 37.67 13.49 -5.60
N GLU A 356 37.63 14.47 -6.52
CA GLU A 356 38.48 15.66 -6.46
C GLU A 356 37.68 16.97 -6.70
N GLY A 357 38.34 18.10 -6.52
CA GLY A 357 37.79 19.43 -6.80
C GLY A 357 36.79 19.96 -5.78
N ILE A 358 36.01 20.95 -6.17
CA ILE A 358 35.00 21.63 -5.32
C ILE A 358 33.85 20.70 -4.97
N LEU A 359 33.59 19.72 -5.82
CA LEU A 359 32.52 18.74 -5.66
C LEU A 359 32.98 17.44 -4.99
N LYS A 360 34.18 17.41 -4.39
CA LYS A 360 34.67 16.21 -3.67
C LYS A 360 33.64 15.73 -2.63
N GLY A 361 33.28 14.43 -2.70
CA GLY A 361 32.28 13.80 -1.85
C GLY A 361 30.82 14.03 -2.28
N TYR A 362 30.60 14.69 -3.42
CA TYR A 362 29.27 14.76 -4.01
C TYR A 362 28.96 13.49 -4.80
N VAL A 363 27.75 12.98 -4.66
CA VAL A 363 27.24 11.77 -5.30
C VAL A 363 26.27 12.16 -6.42
N SER A 364 26.47 11.61 -7.59
CA SER A 364 25.60 11.85 -8.75
C SER A 364 24.20 11.28 -8.54
N VAL A 365 23.17 12.04 -8.86
CA VAL A 365 21.77 11.74 -8.63
C VAL A 365 21.00 11.63 -9.94
N ASN A 366 20.30 10.53 -10.13
CA ASN A 366 19.26 10.47 -11.15
C ASN A 366 17.88 10.45 -10.47
N PRO A 367 17.04 11.49 -10.64
CA PRO A 367 15.73 11.60 -9.98
C PRO A 367 14.77 10.46 -10.27
N ARG A 368 15.05 9.67 -11.30
CA ARG A 368 14.23 8.51 -11.74
C ARG A 368 14.77 7.18 -11.23
N TRP A 369 15.85 7.16 -10.48
CA TRP A 369 16.40 5.93 -9.88
C TRP A 369 15.84 5.70 -8.48
N ALA A 370 15.28 4.53 -8.26
CA ALA A 370 14.66 4.12 -6.99
C ALA A 370 15.49 3.09 -6.22
N ALA A 371 16.68 2.75 -6.69
CA ALA A 371 17.45 1.63 -6.17
C ALA A 371 18.17 1.94 -4.86
N PHE A 372 18.56 3.21 -4.64
CA PHE A 372 19.41 3.60 -3.53
C PHE A 372 18.63 4.21 -2.39
N LEU A 373 18.99 3.83 -1.16
CA LEU A 373 18.48 4.37 0.09
C LEU A 373 19.35 5.54 0.57
N ALA A 374 18.88 6.26 1.59
CA ALA A 374 19.62 7.35 2.20
C ALA A 374 21.01 6.92 2.69
N LYS A 375 21.10 5.74 3.29
CA LYS A 375 22.37 5.15 3.76
C LYS A 375 23.39 4.96 2.62
N ASP A 376 22.97 4.53 1.44
CA ASP A 376 23.87 4.26 0.31
C ASP A 376 24.53 5.55 -0.19
N TYR A 377 23.76 6.66 -0.23
CA TYR A 377 24.30 7.99 -0.55
C TYR A 377 25.26 8.51 0.52
N ILE A 378 24.97 8.27 1.80
CA ILE A 378 25.82 8.67 2.92
C ILE A 378 27.14 7.87 2.89
N GLU A 379 27.06 6.56 2.74
CA GLU A 379 28.23 5.68 2.64
C GLU A 379 29.09 6.03 1.42
N ALA A 380 28.47 6.24 0.25
CA ALA A 380 29.15 6.66 -0.95
C ALA A 380 29.90 7.98 -0.75
N SER A 381 29.23 9.00 -0.21
CA SER A 381 29.85 10.31 0.06
C SER A 381 30.99 10.21 1.09
N SER A 382 30.81 9.43 2.15
CA SER A 382 31.81 9.27 3.21
C SER A 382 33.02 8.43 2.78
N SER A 383 32.90 7.58 1.75
CA SER A 383 34.01 6.74 1.26
C SER A 383 35.23 7.54 0.75
N ILE A 384 35.01 8.79 0.33
CA ILE A 384 36.05 9.70 -0.24
C ILE A 384 36.45 10.79 0.75
N LEU A 385 35.60 11.06 1.75
CA LEU A 385 35.89 12.04 2.80
C LEU A 385 36.76 11.40 3.88
N ASP A 386 37.93 11.96 4.16
CA ASP A 386 38.77 11.53 5.28
C ASP A 386 38.00 11.63 6.60
N ILE A 387 38.06 10.55 7.42
CA ILE A 387 37.30 10.38 8.66
C ILE A 387 37.52 11.51 9.70
N GLN A 388 38.54 12.34 9.53
CA GLN A 388 38.87 13.43 10.43
C GLN A 388 37.96 14.68 10.28
N GLU A 389 37.24 14.86 9.17
CA GLU A 389 36.36 16.02 8.96
C GLU A 389 34.91 15.79 9.50
N ASN A 390 34.58 14.58 9.94
CA ASN A 390 33.20 14.20 10.32
C ASN A 390 32.86 14.41 11.81
N LYS A 391 33.64 15.16 12.57
CA LYS A 391 33.25 15.58 13.94
C LYS A 391 32.44 16.86 13.94
N ASN A 392 31.37 16.95 13.19
CA ASN A 392 30.31 17.90 13.47
C ASN A 392 29.23 17.19 14.27
N GLU A 393 29.04 17.67 15.48
CA GLU A 393 28.08 17.19 16.48
C GLU A 393 26.72 16.88 15.85
N GLU A 394 26.31 15.63 15.91
CA GLU A 394 24.91 15.25 15.72
C GLU A 394 24.07 15.92 16.80
N VAL A 395 23.46 17.03 16.47
CA VAL A 395 22.35 17.54 17.26
C VAL A 395 21.19 16.55 17.03
N LYS A 396 21.08 15.56 17.90
CA LYS A 396 19.89 14.70 17.98
C LYS A 396 18.70 15.57 18.34
N ILE A 397 17.93 15.97 17.34
CA ILE A 397 16.62 16.55 17.55
C ILE A 397 15.64 15.38 17.62
N GLU A 398 15.29 14.95 18.83
CA GLU A 398 14.17 14.03 19.03
C GLU A 398 12.88 14.82 18.73
N VAL A 399 12.32 14.57 17.55
CA VAL A 399 10.98 15.08 17.19
C VAL A 399 9.98 14.03 17.64
N GLN A 400 9.27 14.29 18.74
CA GLN A 400 8.06 13.54 19.08
C GLN A 400 7.02 13.74 17.97
N GLY A 401 6.46 12.64 17.48
CA GLY A 401 5.55 12.63 16.34
C GLY A 401 4.34 13.53 16.57
N GLY A 402 4.18 14.53 15.72
CA GLY A 402 3.00 15.39 15.65
C GLY A 402 3.29 16.89 15.55
N ASP A 403 4.35 17.39 16.15
CA ASP A 403 4.66 18.82 16.13
C ASP A 403 5.88 19.13 15.27
N PHE A 404 5.65 19.89 14.20
CA PHE A 404 6.72 20.46 13.41
C PHE A 404 7.48 21.50 14.24
N ASP A 405 8.77 21.27 14.46
CA ASP A 405 9.61 22.19 15.24
C ASP A 405 9.98 23.43 14.43
N LEU A 406 9.28 24.52 14.68
CA LEU A 406 9.54 25.84 14.09
C LEU A 406 10.44 26.73 14.96
N ARG A 407 11.14 26.22 15.96
CA ARG A 407 11.92 27.05 16.88
C ARG A 407 12.98 27.93 16.22
N LYS A 408 13.51 27.46 15.05
CA LYS A 408 14.48 28.21 14.24
C LYS A 408 13.85 28.89 13.02
N TYR A 409 12.51 28.90 12.90
CA TYR A 409 11.82 29.48 11.76
C TYR A 409 10.79 30.51 12.20
N GLN A 410 10.63 31.55 11.38
CA GLN A 410 9.59 32.55 11.56
C GLN A 410 8.61 32.51 10.39
N VAL A 411 7.34 32.65 10.69
CA VAL A 411 6.30 32.77 9.66
C VAL A 411 6.22 34.24 9.25
N ALA A 412 6.48 34.51 7.97
CA ALA A 412 6.42 35.85 7.42
C ALA A 412 5.50 35.91 6.19
N ARG A 413 4.98 37.10 5.90
CA ARG A 413 4.22 37.33 4.66
C ARG A 413 5.17 37.34 3.48
N SER A 414 4.80 36.68 2.41
CA SER A 414 5.60 36.59 1.18
C SER A 414 5.91 37.95 0.54
N GLN A 415 5.14 38.97 0.85
CA GLN A 415 5.34 40.34 0.35
C GLN A 415 6.60 41.04 0.89
N PHE A 416 7.13 40.55 2.04
CA PHE A 416 8.36 41.10 2.63
C PHE A 416 9.63 40.62 1.94
N PHE A 417 9.53 39.64 1.04
CA PHE A 417 10.68 39.09 0.33
C PHE A 417 10.54 39.37 -1.17
N ASP A 418 11.51 40.06 -1.73
CA ASP A 418 11.63 40.19 -3.18
C ASP A 418 11.91 38.81 -3.79
N ARG A 419 11.02 38.39 -4.68
CA ARG A 419 11.11 37.09 -5.37
C ARG A 419 11.60 37.22 -6.80
N SER A 420 11.82 38.44 -7.30
CA SER A 420 12.38 38.64 -8.59
C SER A 420 13.87 38.24 -8.56
N ASN A 421 14.31 37.52 -9.59
CA ASN A 421 15.70 37.16 -9.81
C ASN A 421 16.35 36.19 -8.80
N ILE A 422 15.56 35.44 -8.03
CA ILE A 422 16.11 34.45 -7.09
C ILE A 422 16.42 33.16 -7.83
N VAL A 423 17.68 32.72 -7.75
CA VAL A 423 18.08 31.36 -8.11
C VAL A 423 17.56 30.42 -7.01
N SER A 424 16.64 29.53 -7.36
CA SER A 424 16.04 28.63 -6.36
C SER A 424 15.60 27.30 -6.95
N MET A 425 15.58 26.29 -6.10
CA MET A 425 15.06 24.96 -6.37
C MET A 425 14.01 24.59 -5.33
N THR A 426 12.94 23.92 -5.72
CA THR A 426 11.86 23.50 -4.83
C THR A 426 11.66 22.01 -4.93
N PHE A 427 11.73 21.33 -3.78
CA PHE A 427 11.30 19.95 -3.63
C PHE A 427 9.83 19.89 -3.21
N SER A 428 9.06 19.09 -3.90
CA SER A 428 7.71 18.71 -3.53
C SER A 428 7.60 17.18 -3.59
N ILE A 429 6.53 16.60 -3.09
CA ILE A 429 6.36 15.15 -2.87
C ILE A 429 6.79 14.26 -4.06
N ASN A 430 6.66 14.75 -5.29
CA ASN A 430 6.96 13.98 -6.51
C ASN A 430 7.80 14.73 -7.53
N ASN A 431 8.10 16.02 -7.28
CA ASN A 431 8.67 16.88 -8.31
C ASN A 431 9.79 17.77 -7.77
N ILE A 432 10.77 18.01 -8.64
CA ILE A 432 11.82 19.02 -8.49
C ILE A 432 11.53 20.14 -9.48
N ILE A 433 11.51 21.38 -8.99
CA ILE A 433 11.19 22.57 -9.78
C ILE A 433 12.30 23.59 -9.60
N PHE A 434 12.92 24.02 -10.69
CA PHE A 434 13.90 25.11 -10.71
C PHE A 434 13.25 26.44 -11.09
N SER A 435 13.77 27.55 -10.53
CA SER A 435 13.32 28.87 -10.94
C SER A 435 13.82 29.21 -12.36
N THR A 436 13.16 30.16 -13.01
CA THR A 436 13.58 30.68 -14.32
C THR A 436 14.97 31.30 -14.29
N GLU A 437 15.36 31.86 -13.13
CA GLU A 437 16.70 32.45 -12.94
C GLU A 437 17.81 31.39 -12.99
N CYS A 438 17.58 30.15 -12.50
CA CYS A 438 18.55 29.07 -12.67
C CYS A 438 18.89 28.85 -14.16
N ILE A 439 17.86 28.86 -15.03
CA ILE A 439 18.05 28.64 -16.47
C ILE A 439 18.75 29.85 -17.14
N LYS A 440 18.43 31.06 -16.70
CA LYS A 440 19.10 32.26 -17.22
C LYS A 440 20.58 32.29 -16.84
N LYS A 441 20.95 31.76 -15.69
CA LYS A 441 22.36 31.68 -15.25
C LYS A 441 23.14 30.56 -15.93
N MET A 442 22.46 29.54 -16.48
CA MET A 442 23.06 28.49 -17.32
C MET A 442 22.48 28.56 -18.75
N PRO A 443 22.80 29.58 -19.55
CA PRO A 443 22.20 29.78 -20.84
C PRO A 443 22.58 28.65 -21.81
N LYS A 444 21.62 28.29 -22.67
CA LYS A 444 21.75 27.31 -23.77
C LYS A 444 21.84 25.84 -23.35
N ASN A 445 21.85 25.50 -22.07
CA ASN A 445 21.88 24.12 -21.63
C ASN A 445 20.49 23.57 -21.36
N GLN A 446 20.14 22.47 -22.05
CA GLN A 446 18.91 21.74 -21.82
C GLN A 446 19.08 20.64 -20.77
N PHE A 447 20.31 20.20 -20.54
CA PHE A 447 20.63 19.07 -19.67
C PHE A 447 21.58 19.50 -18.55
N VAL A 448 21.34 18.96 -17.37
CA VAL A 448 22.17 19.17 -16.18
C VAL A 448 22.39 17.86 -15.49
N GLU A 449 23.50 17.75 -14.78
CA GLU A 449 23.73 16.71 -13.80
C GLU A 449 23.42 17.23 -12.40
N MET A 450 22.71 16.44 -11.62
CA MET A 450 22.36 16.72 -10.24
C MET A 450 23.27 15.92 -9.32
N LEU A 451 23.75 16.56 -8.25
CA LEU A 451 24.68 15.98 -7.30
C LEU A 451 24.22 16.31 -5.87
N ILE A 452 24.43 15.40 -4.96
CA ILE A 452 24.14 15.58 -3.52
C ILE A 452 25.38 15.26 -2.69
N ASN A 453 25.68 16.09 -1.70
CA ASN A 453 26.56 15.73 -0.61
C ASN A 453 25.74 15.59 0.66
N PRO A 454 25.36 14.36 1.06
CA PRO A 454 24.53 14.12 2.21
C PRO A 454 25.24 14.46 3.54
N CYS A 455 26.58 14.32 3.60
CA CYS A 455 27.37 14.63 4.78
C CYS A 455 27.41 16.14 5.05
N LYS A 456 27.61 16.96 4.01
CA LYS A 456 27.59 18.43 4.08
C LYS A 456 26.18 19.02 3.94
N LYS A 457 25.17 18.21 3.68
CA LYS A 457 23.78 18.63 3.41
C LYS A 457 23.68 19.68 2.30
N MET A 458 24.41 19.44 1.21
CA MET A 458 24.48 20.32 0.06
C MET A 458 23.95 19.61 -1.18
N PHE A 459 23.27 20.36 -2.04
CA PHE A 459 22.85 19.89 -3.35
C PHE A 459 23.53 20.76 -4.43
N ALA A 460 23.91 20.17 -5.54
CA ALA A 460 24.56 20.89 -6.61
C ALA A 460 23.98 20.52 -7.98
N VAL A 461 24.07 21.46 -8.91
CA VAL A 461 23.63 21.27 -10.30
C VAL A 461 24.70 21.83 -11.21
N ARG A 462 25.29 20.98 -12.05
CA ARG A 462 26.26 21.39 -13.06
C ARG A 462 25.75 21.17 -14.48
N GLN A 463 26.24 21.95 -15.41
CA GLN A 463 25.91 21.77 -16.81
C GLN A 463 26.52 20.47 -17.35
N CYS A 464 25.79 19.76 -18.22
CA CYS A 464 26.30 18.60 -18.93
C CYS A 464 25.68 18.49 -20.32
N LYS A 465 26.30 17.67 -21.19
CA LYS A 465 25.70 17.25 -22.45
C LYS A 465 25.03 15.89 -22.27
N LYS A 466 23.98 15.67 -23.07
CA LYS A 466 23.18 14.43 -22.97
C LYS A 466 24.03 13.18 -23.22
N ASP A 467 24.97 13.26 -24.14
CA ASP A 467 25.75 12.12 -24.61
C ASP A 467 27.03 11.90 -23.79
N GLU A 468 27.47 12.92 -23.02
CA GLU A 468 28.68 12.87 -22.18
C GLU A 468 28.36 12.43 -20.72
N CYS A 469 27.13 12.61 -20.28
CA CYS A 469 26.75 12.32 -18.88
C CYS A 469 25.62 11.29 -18.79
N ARG A 470 25.92 10.15 -18.15
CA ARG A 470 24.96 9.06 -17.93
C ARG A 470 23.73 9.49 -17.11
N ASN A 471 23.92 10.46 -16.20
CA ASN A 471 22.90 11.01 -15.32
C ASN A 471 22.31 12.34 -15.80
N ALA A 472 22.46 12.66 -17.09
CA ALA A 472 21.94 13.88 -17.66
C ALA A 472 20.41 13.97 -17.52
N VAL A 473 19.94 15.03 -16.87
CA VAL A 473 18.53 15.32 -16.64
C VAL A 473 18.11 16.53 -17.45
N GLN A 474 17.05 16.37 -18.23
CA GLN A 474 16.49 17.50 -18.96
C GLN A 474 15.69 18.41 -18.04
N TRP A 475 16.21 19.60 -17.73
CA TRP A 475 15.60 20.56 -16.81
C TRP A 475 14.92 21.74 -17.51
N SER A 476 15.17 21.94 -18.80
CA SER A 476 14.57 23.01 -19.60
C SER A 476 14.04 22.52 -20.94
N LYS A 477 13.10 23.27 -21.50
CA LYS A 477 12.60 23.09 -22.88
C LYS A 477 12.84 24.35 -23.69
N ARG A 478 13.29 24.19 -24.92
CA ARG A 478 13.42 25.29 -25.88
C ARG A 478 12.06 25.62 -26.49
N LYS A 479 11.67 26.90 -26.46
CA LYS A 479 10.49 27.45 -27.14
C LYS A 479 10.94 28.70 -27.93
N GLY A 480 11.23 28.52 -29.22
CA GLY A 480 11.88 29.55 -30.03
C GLY A 480 13.31 29.82 -29.55
N GLU A 481 13.60 31.06 -29.20
CA GLU A 481 14.90 31.47 -28.63
C GLU A 481 14.94 31.37 -27.08
N LEU A 482 13.81 31.16 -26.44
CA LEU A 482 13.69 31.11 -24.98
C LEU A 482 13.78 29.69 -24.45
N PHE A 483 14.40 29.53 -23.28
CA PHE A 483 14.40 28.32 -22.50
C PHE A 483 13.43 28.48 -21.34
N LEU A 484 12.48 27.54 -21.25
CA LEU A 484 11.49 27.49 -20.18
C LEU A 484 11.82 26.36 -19.19
N THR A 485 11.52 26.59 -17.94
CA THR A 485 11.68 25.57 -16.89
C THR A 485 10.81 24.35 -17.17
N ARG A 486 11.33 23.18 -16.82
CA ARG A 486 10.62 21.92 -16.85
C ARG A 486 10.49 21.37 -15.44
N VAL A 487 9.29 20.91 -15.08
CA VAL A 487 9.10 20.13 -13.86
C VAL A 487 9.75 18.77 -14.05
N ILE A 488 10.65 18.41 -13.14
CA ILE A 488 11.36 17.13 -13.16
C ILE A 488 10.63 16.19 -12.20
N SER A 489 10.18 15.04 -12.71
CA SER A 489 9.63 13.99 -11.86
C SER A 489 10.76 13.36 -11.05
N GLY A 490 10.65 13.43 -9.74
CA GLY A 490 11.62 12.90 -8.78
C GLY A 490 11.01 11.92 -7.80
N ALA A 491 9.85 11.33 -8.11
CA ALA A 491 9.13 10.43 -7.21
C ALA A 491 9.98 9.24 -6.71
N ALA A 492 11.02 8.85 -7.45
CA ALA A 492 11.93 7.79 -7.06
C ALA A 492 12.95 8.26 -6.00
N PHE A 493 13.48 9.47 -6.14
CA PHE A 493 14.60 10.00 -5.36
C PHE A 493 14.18 10.92 -4.21
N ILE A 494 13.08 11.67 -4.36
CA ILE A 494 12.62 12.64 -3.36
C ILE A 494 12.42 12.02 -1.97
N PRO A 495 11.82 10.81 -1.80
CA PRO A 495 11.72 10.17 -0.50
C PRO A 495 13.09 10.01 0.20
N THR A 496 14.14 9.68 -0.57
CA THR A 496 15.51 9.54 -0.07
C THR A 496 16.08 10.87 0.44
N ILE A 497 15.84 11.99 -0.27
CA ILE A 497 16.23 13.33 0.21
C ILE A 497 15.48 13.69 1.51
N TYR A 498 14.17 13.44 1.55
CA TYR A 498 13.38 13.73 2.73
C TYR A 498 13.86 12.93 3.95
N GLU A 499 14.31 11.68 3.74
CA GLU A 499 14.93 10.86 4.77
C GLU A 499 16.29 11.42 5.21
N ILE A 500 17.21 11.74 4.26
CA ILE A 500 18.54 12.32 4.56
C ILE A 500 18.41 13.61 5.38
N MET A 501 17.43 14.44 5.07
CA MET A 501 17.22 15.75 5.71
C MET A 501 16.27 15.70 6.91
N ASN A 502 15.65 14.56 7.18
CA ASN A 502 14.56 14.42 8.16
C ASN A 502 13.43 15.43 7.92
N TRP A 503 13.05 15.61 6.64
CA TRP A 503 12.00 16.54 6.24
C TRP A 503 10.62 15.91 6.33
N ASN A 504 9.62 16.73 6.68
CA ASN A 504 8.23 16.28 6.68
C ASN A 504 7.71 16.09 5.25
N VAL A 505 7.23 14.88 4.95
CA VAL A 505 6.75 14.49 3.59
C VAL A 505 5.56 15.31 3.09
N ASN A 506 4.82 15.98 3.97
CA ASN A 506 3.66 16.79 3.61
C ASN A 506 4.00 18.24 3.27
N HIS A 507 5.27 18.65 3.39
CA HIS A 507 5.72 20.00 3.13
C HIS A 507 6.53 20.09 1.85
N LYS A 508 6.60 21.31 1.29
CA LYS A 508 7.50 21.64 0.18
C LYS A 508 8.66 22.45 0.72
N TYR A 509 9.83 22.21 0.20
CA TYR A 509 11.06 22.86 0.63
C TYR A 509 11.69 23.59 -0.54
N ARG A 510 11.88 24.92 -0.41
CA ARG A 510 12.59 25.74 -1.39
C ARG A 510 13.97 26.06 -0.87
N LEU A 511 14.97 25.80 -1.71
CA LEU A 511 16.36 26.09 -1.48
C LEU A 511 16.76 27.30 -2.32
N ARG A 512 17.56 28.19 -1.75
CA ARG A 512 18.20 29.26 -2.50
C ARG A 512 19.54 28.79 -3.00
N GLY A 513 19.84 29.10 -4.27
CA GLY A 513 21.05 28.64 -4.94
C GLY A 513 22.08 29.74 -5.08
N GLU A 514 23.33 29.33 -5.02
CA GLU A 514 24.52 30.15 -5.29
C GLU A 514 25.15 29.71 -6.60
N VAL A 515 25.53 30.70 -7.43
CA VAL A 515 26.05 30.44 -8.75
C VAL A 515 27.56 30.60 -8.76
N HIS A 516 28.25 29.55 -9.13
CA HIS A 516 29.71 29.54 -9.29
C HIS A 516 30.05 29.39 -10.77
N THR A 517 31.00 30.18 -11.26
CA THR A 517 31.43 30.17 -12.65
C THR A 517 32.94 30.00 -12.73
N ASN A 518 33.39 29.09 -13.59
CA ASN A 518 34.79 28.94 -13.96
C ASN A 518 34.89 28.87 -15.47
N GLY A 519 35.28 30.00 -16.08
CA GLY A 519 35.28 30.14 -17.55
C GLY A 519 33.87 29.94 -18.13
N ASN A 520 33.72 28.92 -18.95
CA ASN A 520 32.43 28.55 -19.56
C ASN A 520 31.58 27.57 -18.70
N GLU A 521 32.11 27.05 -17.61
CA GLU A 521 31.43 26.11 -16.74
C GLU A 521 30.64 26.84 -15.65
N VAL A 522 29.42 26.42 -15.44
CA VAL A 522 28.53 26.98 -14.43
C VAL A 522 28.05 25.88 -13.49
N LEU A 523 28.19 26.13 -12.21
CA LEU A 523 27.72 25.29 -11.11
C LEU A 523 26.76 26.10 -10.25
N ILE A 524 25.63 25.50 -9.86
CA ILE A 524 24.73 26.09 -8.87
C ILE A 524 24.71 25.16 -7.66
N THR A 525 25.03 25.67 -6.49
CA THR A 525 24.96 24.96 -5.22
C THR A 525 23.77 25.41 -4.39
N PHE A 526 23.21 24.52 -3.60
CA PHE A 526 22.04 24.77 -2.75
C PHE A 526 22.32 24.20 -1.37
N ASN A 527 22.22 25.04 -0.33
CA ASN A 527 22.33 24.60 1.04
C ASN A 527 20.97 24.03 1.50
N MET A 528 20.94 22.72 1.82
CA MET A 528 19.71 22.04 2.22
C MET A 528 19.33 22.30 3.68
N THR A 529 20.19 22.91 4.49
CA THR A 529 19.88 23.29 5.89
C THR A 529 19.12 24.61 5.95
N GLU A 530 19.26 25.48 4.95
CA GLU A 530 18.61 26.78 4.87
C GLU A 530 17.44 26.74 3.87
N THR A 531 16.27 26.37 4.37
CA THR A 531 15.11 26.15 3.51
C THR A 531 13.96 27.10 3.81
N GLU A 532 13.27 27.53 2.75
CA GLU A 532 11.92 28.10 2.87
C GLU A 532 10.91 26.95 2.87
N ILE A 533 10.08 26.84 3.90
CA ILE A 533 9.13 25.74 4.06
C ILE A 533 7.74 26.21 3.67
N PHE A 534 7.08 25.44 2.79
CA PHE A 534 5.69 25.65 2.41
C PHE A 534 4.83 24.56 3.05
N ILE A 535 4.03 24.99 4.03
CA ILE A 535 3.11 24.14 4.77
C ILE A 535 1.78 24.16 4.01
N SER A 536 1.30 23.02 3.55
CA SER A 536 0.03 22.93 2.84
C SER A 536 -1.15 23.09 3.81
N ASN A 537 -2.10 23.98 3.46
CA ASN A 537 -3.35 24.16 4.22
C ASN A 537 -4.32 22.96 4.09
N ASP A 538 -4.06 22.02 3.20
CA ASP A 538 -4.93 20.85 2.97
C ASP A 538 -4.75 19.74 4.02
N LEU A 539 -3.93 19.95 5.06
CA LEU A 539 -3.87 19.08 6.23
C LEU A 539 -5.20 19.15 7.02
N GLY A 540 -6.28 18.72 6.37
CA GLY A 540 -7.66 18.81 6.80
C GLY A 540 -8.04 18.02 8.06
N LYS A 541 -7.08 17.63 8.92
CA LYS A 541 -7.32 16.93 10.19
C LYS A 541 -6.50 17.43 11.38
N HIS A 542 -5.47 18.24 11.17
CA HIS A 542 -4.71 18.83 12.27
C HIS A 542 -5.02 20.33 12.36
N LYS A 543 -5.56 20.77 13.49
CA LYS A 543 -5.78 22.19 13.78
C LYS A 543 -4.41 22.87 13.82
N LEU A 544 -4.08 23.65 12.80
CA LEU A 544 -2.90 24.52 12.83
C LEU A 544 -2.98 25.43 14.06
N PRO A 545 -1.87 25.65 14.76
CA PRO A 545 -1.82 26.64 15.83
C PRO A 545 -2.35 27.99 15.36
N GLU A 546 -3.03 28.74 16.21
CA GLU A 546 -3.68 30.01 15.83
C GLU A 546 -2.72 31.00 15.19
N ARG A 547 -1.46 31.04 15.65
CA ARG A 547 -0.38 31.84 15.09
C ARG A 547 0.03 31.48 13.65
N MET A 548 -0.38 30.29 13.15
CA MET A 548 -0.09 29.82 11.80
C MET A 548 -1.30 29.88 10.88
N LYS A 549 -2.47 30.30 11.38
CA LYS A 549 -3.66 30.48 10.53
C LYS A 549 -3.44 31.61 9.53
N PRO A 550 -3.79 31.43 8.26
CA PRO A 550 -3.70 32.51 7.27
C PRO A 550 -4.60 33.68 7.68
N PHE A 551 -4.10 34.89 7.62
CA PHE A 551 -4.81 36.13 8.00
C PHE A 551 -5.90 36.56 7.03
N THR A 552 -6.14 35.85 5.96
CA THR A 552 -7.12 36.23 4.93
C THR A 552 -7.98 35.05 4.50
N ASN A 553 -9.27 35.30 4.28
CA ASN A 553 -10.24 34.41 3.66
C ASN A 553 -9.99 34.19 2.13
N GLY A 554 -8.74 34.35 1.66
CA GLY A 554 -8.36 34.12 0.29
C GLY A 554 -8.24 32.62 -0.04
N PRO A 555 -8.07 32.26 -1.34
CA PRO A 555 -7.90 30.88 -1.76
C PRO A 555 -6.76 30.24 -0.98
N LYS A 556 -6.91 28.97 -0.61
CA LYS A 556 -5.97 28.14 0.18
C LYS A 556 -4.52 28.33 -0.33
N LYS A 557 -3.76 29.21 0.29
CA LYS A 557 -2.33 29.41 -0.03
C LYS A 557 -1.50 28.66 1.01
N ASP A 558 -0.41 28.08 0.54
CA ASP A 558 0.58 27.46 1.41
C ASP A 558 1.13 28.51 2.39
N ILE A 559 1.28 28.14 3.66
CA ILE A 559 1.94 28.98 4.67
C ILE A 559 3.45 28.86 4.45
N MET A 560 4.15 30.01 4.44
CA MET A 560 5.60 30.03 4.29
C MET A 560 6.27 30.28 5.63
N ALA A 561 7.27 29.46 5.97
CA ALA A 561 8.16 29.64 7.10
C ALA A 561 9.59 29.88 6.60
N PHE A 562 10.31 30.75 7.29
CA PHE A 562 11.68 31.16 6.95
C PHE A 562 12.59 30.95 8.16
N PRO A 563 13.92 30.71 7.97
CA PRO A 563 14.88 30.67 9.05
C PRO A 563 14.80 31.95 9.91
N SER A 564 14.89 31.82 11.22
CA SER A 564 14.76 32.97 12.16
C SER A 564 15.83 34.02 11.93
N ASP A 565 17.02 33.62 11.50
CA ASP A 565 18.15 34.51 11.24
C ASP A 565 17.87 35.49 10.08
N TRP A 566 16.93 35.16 9.20
CA TRP A 566 16.52 36.04 8.12
C TRP A 566 15.65 37.20 8.58
N ALA A 567 15.08 37.14 9.80
CA ALA A 567 14.19 38.19 10.30
C ALA A 567 14.90 39.54 10.46
N SER A 568 16.16 39.53 10.83
CA SER A 568 16.97 40.73 11.01
C SER A 568 17.37 41.41 9.70
N THR A 569 17.37 40.65 8.57
CA THR A 569 17.85 41.10 7.27
C THR A 569 16.82 40.99 6.17
N PHE A 570 15.57 40.63 6.49
CA PHE A 570 14.50 40.39 5.55
C PHE A 570 14.88 39.38 4.43
N GLY A 571 15.58 38.30 4.80
CA GLY A 571 15.91 37.18 3.93
C GLY A 571 16.76 37.52 2.72
N ASN A 572 16.32 38.45 1.87
CA ASN A 572 17.02 38.81 0.64
C ASN A 572 18.38 39.48 0.90
N SER A 573 18.47 40.31 1.92
CA SER A 573 19.72 40.96 2.30
C SER A 573 20.70 39.97 2.94
N TYR A 574 20.21 39.06 3.76
CA TYR A 574 21.00 37.96 4.33
C TYR A 574 21.60 37.11 3.19
N TYR A 575 20.75 36.69 2.25
CA TYR A 575 21.18 35.87 1.12
C TYR A 575 22.26 36.56 0.26
N ARG A 576 22.09 37.85 -0.05
CA ARG A 576 23.08 38.62 -0.79
C ARG A 576 24.42 38.75 -0.08
N GLN A 577 24.38 38.90 1.26
CA GLN A 577 25.59 38.98 2.09
C GLN A 577 26.31 37.61 2.15
N ALA A 578 25.56 36.51 2.31
CA ALA A 578 26.12 35.17 2.29
C ALA A 578 26.76 34.86 0.93
N GLN A 579 26.06 35.15 -0.15
CA GLN A 579 26.57 34.98 -1.53
C GLN A 579 27.83 35.80 -1.79
N ALA A 580 27.89 37.05 -1.32
CA ALA A 580 29.07 37.89 -1.46
C ALA A 580 30.29 37.35 -0.71
N LYS A 581 30.11 36.81 0.50
CA LYS A 581 31.19 36.17 1.25
C LYS A 581 31.73 34.94 0.58
N GLU A 582 30.89 34.13 0.02
CA GLU A 582 31.26 32.85 -0.61
C GLU A 582 31.92 33.08 -1.97
N LEU A 583 31.43 34.04 -2.76
CA LEU A 583 32.11 34.51 -3.98
C LEU A 583 33.52 35.04 -3.68
N ALA A 584 33.71 35.76 -2.59
CA ALA A 584 35.00 36.22 -2.15
C ALA A 584 35.96 35.07 -1.74
N MET A 585 35.44 34.02 -1.08
CA MET A 585 36.20 32.83 -0.75
C MET A 585 36.57 31.98 -1.99
N LEU A 586 35.66 31.89 -2.95
CA LEU A 586 35.84 31.09 -4.18
C LEU A 586 36.77 31.77 -5.18
N SER A 587 36.73 33.12 -5.29
CA SER A 587 37.64 33.88 -6.16
C SER A 587 39.10 33.81 -5.67
N ALA A 588 39.34 33.45 -4.43
CA ALA A 588 40.68 33.23 -3.89
C ALA A 588 41.27 31.84 -4.24
N LYS A 589 40.46 30.87 -4.69
CA LYS A 589 40.90 29.55 -5.14
C LYS A 589 41.05 29.49 -6.66
N LYS A 590 42.29 29.55 -7.13
CA LYS A 590 42.62 29.59 -8.59
C LYS A 590 42.40 28.27 -9.34
N ASP A 591 42.14 27.13 -8.65
CA ASP A 591 42.07 25.79 -9.25
C ASP A 591 40.70 25.12 -9.02
N LEU A 592 39.62 25.79 -9.44
CA LEU A 592 38.27 25.24 -9.41
C LEU A 592 38.06 24.29 -10.62
N LYS A 593 38.16 22.98 -10.39
CA LYS A 593 37.73 21.98 -11.36
C LYS A 593 36.29 21.60 -11.08
N ILE A 594 35.37 21.88 -12.03
CA ILE A 594 33.94 21.61 -11.93
C ILE A 594 33.56 20.34 -12.71
N SER A 595 34.41 19.96 -13.71
CA SER A 595 34.09 18.94 -14.70
C SER A 595 34.58 17.52 -14.41
N GLU A 596 35.08 17.23 -13.17
CA GLU A 596 35.63 15.92 -12.88
C GLU A 596 34.57 14.83 -12.87
N GLU A 597 34.89 13.71 -13.54
CA GLU A 597 34.05 12.50 -13.53
C GLU A 597 34.20 11.79 -12.17
N GLY A 598 33.07 11.37 -11.59
CA GLY A 598 33.08 10.64 -10.33
C GLY A 598 33.48 9.17 -10.51
N ILE A 599 34.04 8.58 -9.45
CA ILE A 599 34.35 7.15 -9.36
C ILE A 599 33.05 6.38 -9.06
N ALA A 600 32.90 5.20 -9.67
CA ALA A 600 31.80 4.29 -9.38
C ALA A 600 31.88 3.80 -7.92
N TYR A 601 30.81 3.96 -7.19
CA TYR A 601 30.61 3.38 -5.85
C TYR A 601 29.78 2.11 -5.98
N ASN A 602 30.37 0.96 -5.65
CA ASN A 602 29.70 -0.32 -5.65
C ASN A 602 29.34 -0.70 -4.20
N SER A 603 28.06 -0.86 -3.91
CA SER A 603 27.67 -1.51 -2.66
C SER A 603 28.04 -2.99 -2.71
N SER A 604 28.44 -3.55 -1.58
CA SER A 604 28.92 -4.95 -1.45
C SER A 604 27.93 -6.01 -1.98
N ASP A 605 26.68 -5.65 -2.17
CA ASP A 605 25.61 -6.57 -2.59
C ASP A 605 25.51 -6.76 -4.13
N ILE A 606 26.24 -5.96 -4.94
CA ILE A 606 26.13 -5.94 -6.42
C ILE A 606 27.46 -6.30 -7.12
N ASN A 607 28.55 -6.48 -6.37
CA ASN A 607 29.89 -6.70 -6.94
C ASN A 607 30.03 -7.96 -7.79
N ASP A 608 29.14 -8.95 -7.64
CA ASP A 608 29.22 -10.26 -8.30
C ASP A 608 28.08 -10.48 -9.31
N VAL A 609 27.58 -9.43 -9.95
CA VAL A 609 26.55 -9.56 -11.00
C VAL A 609 27.20 -10.12 -12.27
N THR A 610 26.57 -11.10 -12.88
CA THR A 610 27.03 -11.74 -14.12
C THR A 610 27.29 -10.71 -15.22
N SER A 611 28.45 -10.76 -15.85
CA SER A 611 28.86 -9.82 -16.89
C SER A 611 27.98 -9.94 -18.15
N GLN A 612 27.94 -8.89 -18.97
CA GLN A 612 27.13 -8.91 -20.21
C GLN A 612 27.61 -9.98 -21.20
N GLU A 613 28.91 -10.26 -21.22
CA GLU A 613 29.52 -11.28 -22.08
C GLU A 613 29.09 -12.68 -21.63
N GLU A 614 29.23 -12.97 -20.33
CA GLU A 614 28.76 -14.22 -19.72
C GLU A 614 27.24 -14.42 -19.86
N LEU A 615 26.46 -13.35 -19.74
CA LEU A 615 25.01 -13.42 -19.97
C LEU A 615 24.70 -13.83 -21.41
N CYS A 616 25.42 -13.29 -22.40
CA CYS A 616 25.23 -13.63 -23.80
C CYS A 616 25.54 -15.09 -24.08
N GLU A 617 26.68 -15.59 -23.56
CA GLU A 617 27.08 -16.98 -23.68
C GLU A 617 26.08 -17.93 -23.00
N ASN A 618 25.69 -17.65 -21.78
CA ASN A 618 24.74 -18.45 -21.01
C ASN A 618 23.37 -18.52 -21.69
N ILE A 619 22.87 -17.40 -22.21
CA ILE A 619 21.60 -17.34 -22.96
C ILE A 619 21.68 -18.21 -24.21
N GLN A 620 22.79 -18.12 -24.96
CA GLN A 620 22.95 -18.89 -26.19
C GLN A 620 23.05 -20.41 -25.90
N ASN A 621 23.81 -20.79 -24.88
CA ASN A 621 23.96 -22.19 -24.48
C ASN A 621 22.62 -22.79 -24.05
N ILE A 622 21.86 -22.11 -23.19
CA ILE A 622 20.54 -22.57 -22.75
C ILE A 622 19.56 -22.69 -23.93
N LYS A 623 19.59 -21.74 -24.88
CA LYS A 623 18.74 -21.81 -26.07
C LYS A 623 19.08 -23.00 -26.96
N ASN A 624 20.38 -23.27 -27.16
CA ASN A 624 20.85 -24.40 -27.96
C ASN A 624 20.42 -25.73 -27.32
N GLU A 625 20.61 -25.87 -26.01
CA GLU A 625 20.14 -27.07 -25.28
C GLU A 625 18.63 -27.27 -25.40
N MET A 626 17.84 -26.21 -25.26
CA MET A 626 16.40 -26.27 -25.40
C MET A 626 15.94 -26.66 -26.82
N GLN A 627 16.67 -26.21 -27.86
CA GLN A 627 16.40 -26.61 -29.23
C GLN A 627 16.69 -28.11 -29.47
N GLN A 628 17.77 -28.62 -28.88
CA GLN A 628 18.09 -30.05 -28.93
C GLN A 628 17.05 -30.90 -28.20
N GLU A 629 16.55 -30.45 -27.04
CA GLU A 629 15.44 -31.11 -26.33
C GLU A 629 14.20 -31.24 -27.24
N ILE A 630 13.82 -30.16 -27.95
CA ILE A 630 12.66 -30.14 -28.84
C ILE A 630 12.87 -31.12 -30.03
N LEU A 631 14.06 -31.18 -30.60
CA LEU A 631 14.38 -32.09 -31.70
C LEU A 631 14.32 -33.56 -31.26
N ASN A 632 14.85 -33.87 -30.10
CA ASN A 632 14.83 -35.21 -29.53
C ASN A 632 13.41 -35.68 -29.18
N ASP A 633 12.55 -34.77 -28.68
CA ASP A 633 11.14 -35.07 -28.41
C ASP A 633 10.31 -35.25 -29.69
N ALA A 634 10.74 -34.68 -30.82
CA ALA A 634 10.08 -34.84 -32.12
C ALA A 634 10.50 -36.13 -32.85
N GLU A 635 11.63 -36.71 -32.47
CA GLU A 635 12.13 -37.99 -33.02
C GLU A 635 11.62 -39.23 -32.24
N GLN A 636 11.07 -39.05 -31.04
CA GLN A 636 10.38 -40.05 -30.24
C GLN A 636 8.85 -40.00 -30.50
#